data_c7978b5059ff3b4f8665e0ed3fbe296c
#
_entry.id   c7978b5059ff3b4f8665e0ed3fbe296c
#
_cell.length_a   1.000
_cell.length_b   1.000
_cell.length_c   1.000
_cell.angle_alpha   90.00
_cell.angle_beta   90.00
_cell.angle_gamma   90.00
#
_symmetry.space_group_name_H-M   'P 1'
#
loop_
_entity.id
_entity.type
_entity.pdbx_description
1 polymer ?
#
loop_
_entity_poly.entity_id
_entity_poly.type
_entity_poly.pdbx_seq_one_letter_code
_entity_poly.pdbx_strand_id
1 'polypeptide(L)'
;MSEHLFTSESVSEGHPDKVADQISDAILDAILEQDPTARVAAETLTNTGLVVLAGEITTTANVDYIKVARDTIRYIGYDNADYGIDYKGCAVLVAYDKQSPDIAQGVDGALDDPLDQGAGDQGLMFGYACDETAQLMPMPIWLSHRLMERQSYLRKDGRLPWLRPDAKAQVTLRYKDHKPHSIDTVVLSTQHDPEVSLETIRESVIEEIIKPMLPKELIKGDIKYLVNPTGRFVIGGPQGDCGLTGRKIIVDTYGGSAPHGGGAFSGKDPSKVDRSAAYAARYVAKNIVAAGLASRCLLQISYAIGVARPTSVMVETYGTGKIADDKLTALVLEHFDLRPKGIVKMLDLLRPIYKKTAAYGHFGRDEPEFSWEAADKAQILKSAS
;
A
#
# COMPACT_ATOMS: atom_id res chain seq x y z
N MET A 1 8.90 -25.30 -21.03
CA MET A 1 8.71 -23.82 -21.00
C MET A 1 7.28 -23.54 -20.54
N SER A 2 7.11 -22.95 -19.36
CA SER A 2 5.78 -22.52 -18.89
C SER A 2 5.52 -21.12 -19.44
N GLU A 3 4.36 -20.93 -20.07
CA GLU A 3 3.91 -19.61 -20.54
C GLU A 3 2.52 -19.34 -19.96
N HIS A 4 2.31 -18.15 -19.38
CA HIS A 4 1.03 -17.73 -18.82
C HIS A 4 0.89 -16.21 -18.83
N LEU A 5 -0.34 -15.74 -18.75
CA LEU A 5 -0.66 -14.32 -18.51
C LEU A 5 -0.89 -14.08 -17.03
N PHE A 6 -0.38 -12.96 -16.52
CA PHE A 6 -0.64 -12.51 -15.17
C PHE A 6 -0.98 -11.03 -15.16
N THR A 7 -1.96 -10.65 -14.35
CA THR A 7 -2.52 -9.30 -14.31
C THR A 7 -2.52 -8.76 -12.90
N SER A 8 -2.13 -7.50 -12.76
CA SER A 8 -2.36 -6.71 -11.54
C SER A 8 -3.05 -5.41 -11.87
N GLU A 9 -3.70 -4.82 -10.87
CA GLU A 9 -4.35 -3.52 -11.00
C GLU A 9 -3.89 -2.55 -9.91
N SER A 10 -4.04 -1.27 -10.18
CA SER A 10 -3.88 -0.18 -9.22
C SER A 10 -4.96 0.87 -9.43
N VAL A 11 -5.14 1.72 -8.43
CA VAL A 11 -6.08 2.82 -8.46
C VAL A 11 -5.38 4.14 -8.09
N SER A 12 -5.93 5.25 -8.56
CA SER A 12 -5.39 6.58 -8.26
C SER A 12 -5.68 7.02 -6.82
N GLU A 13 -5.03 8.09 -6.40
CA GLU A 13 -5.30 8.74 -5.11
C GLU A 13 -6.75 9.23 -4.96
N GLY A 14 -7.46 9.46 -6.08
CA GLY A 14 -8.85 9.89 -6.10
C GLY A 14 -9.88 8.76 -6.12
N HIS A 15 -9.47 7.50 -6.19
CA HIS A 15 -10.39 6.37 -6.02
C HIS A 15 -11.05 6.43 -4.63
N PRO A 16 -12.38 6.17 -4.48
CA PRO A 16 -13.09 6.32 -3.21
C PRO A 16 -12.41 5.64 -2.02
N ASP A 17 -12.00 4.38 -2.18
CA ASP A 17 -11.32 3.64 -1.10
C ASP A 17 -9.95 4.27 -0.76
N LYS A 18 -9.23 4.80 -1.76
CA LYS A 18 -7.93 5.46 -1.50
C LYS A 18 -8.10 6.86 -0.93
N VAL A 19 -9.20 7.55 -1.20
CA VAL A 19 -9.57 8.78 -0.47
C VAL A 19 -9.76 8.47 1.01
N ALA A 20 -10.48 7.38 1.33
CA ALA A 20 -10.68 6.93 2.70
C ALA A 20 -9.35 6.56 3.39
N ASP A 21 -8.50 5.77 2.74
CA ASP A 21 -7.18 5.39 3.24
C ASP A 21 -6.30 6.60 3.53
N GLN A 22 -6.25 7.58 2.62
CA GLN A 22 -5.45 8.79 2.79
C GLN A 22 -5.94 9.68 3.93
N ILE A 23 -7.27 9.76 4.14
CA ILE A 23 -7.84 10.50 5.28
C ILE A 23 -7.45 9.80 6.59
N SER A 24 -7.62 8.48 6.67
CA SER A 24 -7.29 7.69 7.86
C SER A 24 -5.80 7.80 8.22
N ASP A 25 -4.89 7.70 7.26
CA ASP A 25 -3.46 7.85 7.49
C ASP A 25 -3.03 9.31 7.75
N ALA A 26 -3.72 10.30 7.18
CA ALA A 26 -3.47 11.70 7.52
C ALA A 26 -3.86 12.02 8.97
N ILE A 27 -4.92 11.41 9.48
CA ILE A 27 -5.32 11.52 10.89
C ILE A 27 -4.28 10.85 11.79
N LEU A 28 -3.82 9.65 11.41
CA LEU A 28 -2.75 8.96 12.12
C LEU A 28 -1.49 9.82 12.20
N ASP A 29 -1.02 10.38 11.09
CA ASP A 29 0.18 11.23 11.07
C ASP A 29 0.02 12.48 11.94
N ALA A 30 -1.14 13.15 11.88
CA ALA A 30 -1.41 14.34 12.69
C ALA A 30 -1.43 14.04 14.20
N ILE A 31 -1.78 12.82 14.58
CA ILE A 31 -1.72 12.35 15.97
C ILE A 31 -0.26 12.05 16.34
N LEU A 32 0.45 11.28 15.53
CA LEU A 32 1.83 10.86 15.83
C LEU A 32 2.82 12.05 15.89
N GLU A 33 2.56 13.12 15.18
CA GLU A 33 3.33 14.38 15.31
C GLU A 33 3.32 14.95 16.74
N GLN A 34 2.27 14.72 17.50
CA GLN A 34 2.09 15.25 18.86
C GLN A 34 2.24 14.16 19.94
N ASP A 35 1.87 12.91 19.61
CA ASP A 35 1.87 11.77 20.52
C ASP A 35 2.33 10.50 19.78
N PRO A 36 3.64 10.25 19.71
CA PRO A 36 4.20 9.06 19.02
C PRO A 36 3.76 7.73 19.61
N THR A 37 3.23 7.73 20.84
CA THR A 37 2.79 6.53 21.56
C THR A 37 1.30 6.28 21.49
N ALA A 38 0.56 7.14 20.77
CA ALA A 38 -0.88 7.02 20.60
C ALA A 38 -1.32 5.65 20.09
N ARG A 39 -2.51 5.23 20.48
CA ARG A 39 -3.19 4.05 19.94
C ARG A 39 -4.28 4.52 18.99
N VAL A 40 -4.14 4.17 17.72
CA VAL A 40 -5.00 4.65 16.65
C VAL A 40 -5.49 3.51 15.78
N ALA A 41 -6.80 3.43 15.61
CA ALA A 41 -7.48 2.64 14.61
C ALA A 41 -8.54 3.56 13.97
N ALA A 42 -8.12 4.36 13.00
CA ALA A 42 -8.97 5.35 12.33
C ALA A 42 -9.53 4.77 11.04
N GLU A 43 -10.85 4.63 11.00
CA GLU A 43 -11.61 4.18 9.83
C GLU A 43 -12.33 5.37 9.20
N THR A 44 -12.43 5.37 7.88
CA THR A 44 -13.09 6.42 7.11
C THR A 44 -14.05 5.80 6.10
N LEU A 45 -15.26 6.36 6.02
CA LEU A 45 -16.20 6.13 4.93
C LEU A 45 -16.33 7.42 4.13
N THR A 46 -16.30 7.32 2.80
CA THR A 46 -16.54 8.44 1.89
C THR A 46 -17.68 8.13 0.95
N ASN A 47 -18.59 9.07 0.75
CA ASN A 47 -19.69 8.97 -0.21
C ASN A 47 -20.01 10.36 -0.76
N THR A 48 -21.05 10.49 -1.60
CA THR A 48 -21.48 11.79 -2.16
C THR A 48 -21.66 12.84 -1.06
N GLY A 49 -20.82 13.88 -1.07
CA GLY A 49 -20.89 14.99 -0.12
C GLY A 49 -20.68 14.64 1.36
N LEU A 50 -20.23 13.42 1.69
CA LEU A 50 -20.17 12.91 3.05
C LEU A 50 -18.84 12.20 3.34
N VAL A 51 -18.28 12.48 4.51
CA VAL A 51 -17.19 11.72 5.15
C VAL A 51 -17.62 11.33 6.55
N VAL A 52 -17.45 10.08 6.92
CA VAL A 52 -17.63 9.60 8.29
C VAL A 52 -16.30 9.08 8.80
N LEU A 53 -15.85 9.62 9.92
CA LEU A 53 -14.63 9.23 10.64
C LEU A 53 -15.07 8.44 11.87
N ALA A 54 -14.67 7.18 11.97
CA ALA A 54 -15.05 6.29 13.07
C ALA A 54 -13.84 5.44 13.49
N GLY A 55 -13.96 4.74 14.61
CA GLY A 55 -12.92 3.86 15.14
C GLY A 55 -12.49 4.23 16.54
N GLU A 56 -11.32 3.78 16.98
CA GLU A 56 -10.84 3.93 18.35
C GLU A 56 -9.52 4.70 18.36
N ILE A 57 -9.48 5.77 19.18
CA ILE A 57 -8.29 6.61 19.36
C ILE A 57 -8.07 6.86 20.85
N THR A 58 -6.88 6.48 21.33
CA THR A 58 -6.38 6.84 22.67
C THR A 58 -5.11 7.65 22.49
N THR A 59 -5.19 8.95 22.80
CA THR A 59 -4.08 9.89 22.57
C THR A 59 -4.18 11.08 23.50
N THR A 60 -3.05 11.75 23.74
CA THR A 60 -2.94 13.07 24.36
C THR A 60 -2.91 14.20 23.32
N ALA A 61 -2.83 13.89 22.04
CA ALA A 61 -2.81 14.86 20.94
C ALA A 61 -4.16 15.59 20.84
N ASN A 62 -4.11 16.86 20.44
CA ASN A 62 -5.28 17.66 20.12
C ASN A 62 -5.32 17.93 18.60
N VAL A 63 -6.13 17.16 17.88
CA VAL A 63 -6.19 17.20 16.42
C VAL A 63 -7.57 17.65 15.94
N ASP A 64 -7.60 18.62 15.03
CA ASP A 64 -8.81 18.98 14.28
C ASP A 64 -9.02 17.96 13.13
N TYR A 65 -9.71 16.86 13.42
CA TYR A 65 -9.99 15.79 12.48
C TYR A 65 -10.74 16.26 11.22
N ILE A 66 -11.66 17.23 11.41
CA ILE A 66 -12.45 17.78 10.30
C ILE A 66 -11.51 18.53 9.33
N LYS A 67 -10.61 19.33 9.87
CA LYS A 67 -9.61 20.06 9.07
C LYS A 67 -8.67 19.08 8.33
N VAL A 68 -8.16 18.05 9.01
CA VAL A 68 -7.28 17.04 8.39
C VAL A 68 -7.98 16.33 7.23
N ALA A 69 -9.23 15.91 7.41
CA ALA A 69 -10.02 15.28 6.34
C ALA A 69 -10.21 16.22 5.14
N ARG A 70 -10.60 17.49 5.37
CA ARG A 70 -10.80 18.49 4.32
C ARG A 70 -9.50 18.82 3.57
N ASP A 71 -8.40 18.99 4.28
CA ASP A 71 -7.08 19.26 3.67
C ASP A 71 -6.63 18.07 2.81
N THR A 72 -6.94 16.85 3.22
CA THR A 72 -6.64 15.64 2.44
C THR A 72 -7.50 15.58 1.16
N ILE A 73 -8.80 15.83 1.26
CA ILE A 73 -9.72 15.89 0.11
C ILE A 73 -9.26 16.97 -0.89
N ARG A 74 -8.84 18.14 -0.39
CA ARG A 74 -8.27 19.23 -1.20
C ARG A 74 -6.98 18.80 -1.89
N TYR A 75 -6.06 18.16 -1.17
CA TYR A 75 -4.79 17.68 -1.71
C TYR A 75 -4.98 16.68 -2.86
N ILE A 76 -5.97 15.79 -2.74
CA ILE A 76 -6.32 14.82 -3.78
C ILE A 76 -6.87 15.54 -5.03
N GLY A 77 -7.54 16.68 -4.88
CA GLY A 77 -8.08 17.48 -5.98
C GLY A 77 -9.60 17.43 -6.09
N TYR A 78 -10.31 17.05 -5.03
CA TYR A 78 -11.75 17.22 -4.94
C TYR A 78 -12.06 18.63 -4.40
N ASP A 79 -11.97 19.61 -5.29
CA ASP A 79 -12.06 21.05 -5.02
C ASP A 79 -13.23 21.73 -5.75
N ASN A 80 -14.04 20.96 -6.47
CA ASN A 80 -15.22 21.40 -7.21
C ASN A 80 -16.45 20.58 -6.80
N ALA A 81 -17.56 21.27 -6.50
CA ALA A 81 -18.83 20.64 -6.12
C ALA A 81 -19.39 19.72 -7.21
N ASP A 82 -19.08 19.96 -8.49
CA ASP A 82 -19.48 19.10 -9.62
C ASP A 82 -18.86 17.70 -9.58
N TYR A 83 -17.85 17.48 -8.73
CA TYR A 83 -17.25 16.17 -8.50
C TYR A 83 -18.02 15.32 -7.48
N GLY A 84 -19.16 15.84 -6.96
CA GLY A 84 -20.03 15.17 -6.00
C GLY A 84 -19.51 15.11 -4.57
N ILE A 85 -18.24 15.47 -4.36
CA ILE A 85 -17.63 15.77 -3.08
C ILE A 85 -16.60 16.89 -3.29
N ASP A 86 -16.61 17.89 -2.40
CA ASP A 86 -15.57 18.92 -2.37
C ASP A 86 -15.17 19.23 -0.93
N TYR A 87 -13.93 19.68 -0.75
CA TYR A 87 -13.35 19.90 0.58
C TYR A 87 -14.02 21.01 1.38
N LYS A 88 -14.72 21.96 0.72
CA LYS A 88 -15.41 23.08 1.39
C LYS A 88 -16.79 22.68 1.88
N GLY A 89 -17.57 21.99 1.04
CA GLY A 89 -18.99 21.75 1.23
C GLY A 89 -19.34 20.37 1.81
N CYS A 90 -18.45 19.37 1.77
CA CYS A 90 -18.77 18.04 2.25
C CYS A 90 -19.05 18.02 3.76
N ALA A 91 -20.02 17.21 4.19
CA ALA A 91 -20.24 16.93 5.60
C ALA A 91 -19.11 16.03 6.12
N VAL A 92 -18.62 16.31 7.34
CA VAL A 92 -17.65 15.44 8.02
C VAL A 92 -18.23 15.12 9.39
N LEU A 93 -18.55 13.85 9.62
CA LEU A 93 -19.02 13.32 10.89
C LEU A 93 -17.88 12.65 11.62
N VAL A 94 -17.74 12.91 12.92
CA VAL A 94 -16.67 12.32 13.76
C VAL A 94 -17.32 11.49 14.85
N ALA A 95 -16.97 10.19 14.90
CA ALA A 95 -17.48 9.19 15.83
C ALA A 95 -16.33 8.29 16.32
N TYR A 96 -15.29 8.91 16.91
CA TYR A 96 -14.18 8.17 17.51
C TYR A 96 -14.48 7.87 18.99
N ASP A 97 -14.27 6.60 19.36
CA ASP A 97 -14.32 6.11 20.73
C ASP A 97 -12.91 5.91 21.30
N LYS A 98 -12.81 5.61 22.59
CA LYS A 98 -11.57 5.17 23.22
C LYS A 98 -11.38 3.66 23.03
N GLN A 99 -10.11 3.22 22.92
CA GLN A 99 -9.79 1.80 22.86
C GLN A 99 -10.33 1.04 24.11
N SER A 100 -10.85 -0.17 23.88
CA SER A 100 -11.32 -1.06 24.97
C SER A 100 -10.21 -1.36 25.98
N PRO A 101 -10.48 -1.22 27.30
CA PRO A 101 -9.53 -1.60 28.35
C PRO A 101 -9.11 -3.08 28.29
N ASP A 102 -9.99 -3.96 27.81
CA ASP A 102 -9.71 -5.40 27.72
C ASP A 102 -8.61 -5.73 26.71
N ILE A 103 -8.57 -4.96 25.61
CA ILE A 103 -7.50 -5.08 24.61
C ILE A 103 -6.18 -4.53 25.15
N ALA A 104 -6.24 -3.44 25.92
CA ALA A 104 -5.06 -2.80 26.51
C ALA A 104 -4.31 -3.72 27.50
N GLN A 105 -5.02 -4.59 28.24
CA GLN A 105 -4.40 -5.50 29.23
C GLN A 105 -3.36 -6.45 28.61
N GLY A 106 -3.61 -6.94 27.39
CA GLY A 106 -2.67 -7.86 26.70
C GLY A 106 -1.42 -7.15 26.16
N VAL A 107 -1.43 -5.84 26.09
CA VAL A 107 -0.39 -5.01 25.44
C VAL A 107 0.44 -4.24 26.47
N ASP A 108 -0.17 -3.75 27.56
CA ASP A 108 0.43 -2.78 28.49
C ASP A 108 0.85 -3.38 29.86
N GLY A 109 0.87 -4.71 30.00
CA GLY A 109 1.30 -5.40 31.23
C GLY A 109 2.75 -5.09 31.64
N ALA A 110 3.05 -5.12 32.93
CA ALA A 110 4.41 -4.99 33.45
C ALA A 110 5.28 -6.18 32.94
N LEU A 111 6.32 -5.87 32.19
CA LEU A 111 7.19 -6.86 31.53
C LEU A 111 8.62 -6.73 32.05
N ASP A 112 9.30 -7.86 32.23
CA ASP A 112 10.72 -7.90 32.58
C ASP A 112 11.60 -7.33 31.46
N ASP A 113 11.26 -7.61 30.19
CA ASP A 113 11.84 -6.96 29.00
C ASP A 113 10.78 -6.07 28.33
N PRO A 114 11.01 -4.75 28.18
CA PRO A 114 10.10 -3.86 27.46
C PRO A 114 9.81 -4.27 26.01
N LEU A 115 10.67 -5.08 25.39
CA LEU A 115 10.47 -5.61 24.05
C LEU A 115 9.53 -6.84 24.01
N ASP A 116 9.21 -7.44 25.14
CA ASP A 116 8.29 -8.57 25.23
C ASP A 116 6.81 -8.18 25.30
N GLN A 117 6.48 -6.94 24.92
CA GLN A 117 5.10 -6.53 24.73
C GLN A 117 4.41 -7.46 23.71
N GLY A 118 3.29 -8.05 24.10
CA GLY A 118 2.53 -8.98 23.27
C GLY A 118 1.88 -8.30 22.07
N ALA A 119 1.56 -9.07 21.04
CA ALA A 119 0.78 -8.61 19.91
C ALA A 119 -0.62 -8.20 20.38
N GLY A 120 -1.14 -7.07 19.84
CA GLY A 120 -2.47 -6.55 20.18
C GLY A 120 -3.62 -7.36 19.57
N ASP A 121 -3.30 -8.27 18.64
CA ASP A 121 -4.27 -9.17 17.99
C ASP A 121 -3.56 -10.44 17.51
N GLN A 122 -4.36 -11.46 17.22
CA GLN A 122 -3.93 -12.61 16.43
C GLN A 122 -3.92 -12.26 14.95
N GLY A 123 -3.09 -12.92 14.15
CA GLY A 123 -3.11 -12.74 12.70
C GLY A 123 -1.92 -13.37 12.01
N LEU A 124 -1.96 -13.33 10.69
CA LEU A 124 -0.85 -13.73 9.82
C LEU A 124 -0.59 -12.65 8.78
N MET A 125 0.68 -12.38 8.51
CA MET A 125 1.13 -11.34 7.60
C MET A 125 2.14 -11.93 6.62
N PHE A 126 2.15 -11.37 5.42
CA PHE A 126 3.05 -11.80 4.35
C PHE A 126 3.95 -10.66 3.89
N GLY A 127 5.20 -11.01 3.60
CA GLY A 127 6.13 -10.18 2.86
C GLY A 127 6.58 -10.89 1.60
N TYR A 128 6.82 -10.13 0.53
CA TYR A 128 7.27 -10.69 -0.73
C TYR A 128 8.31 -9.78 -1.38
N ALA A 129 9.24 -10.38 -2.11
CA ALA A 129 10.17 -9.72 -3.01
C ALA A 129 10.53 -10.63 -4.18
N CYS A 130 10.81 -10.04 -5.34
CA CYS A 130 11.29 -10.74 -6.52
C CYS A 130 12.20 -9.85 -7.37
N ASP A 131 13.03 -10.44 -8.20
CA ASP A 131 14.03 -9.77 -9.04
C ASP A 131 13.47 -9.21 -10.37
N GLU A 132 12.17 -8.91 -10.42
CA GLU A 132 11.50 -8.44 -11.64
C GLU A 132 11.69 -6.94 -11.90
N THR A 133 11.92 -6.16 -10.85
CA THR A 133 12.15 -4.71 -10.91
C THR A 133 13.31 -4.29 -10.01
N ALA A 134 13.85 -3.09 -10.22
CA ALA A 134 14.91 -2.54 -9.36
C ALA A 134 14.46 -2.40 -7.89
N GLN A 135 13.17 -2.16 -7.66
CA GLN A 135 12.57 -2.08 -6.33
C GLN A 135 12.28 -3.46 -5.72
N LEU A 136 12.61 -4.55 -6.45
CA LEU A 136 12.34 -5.94 -6.05
C LEU A 136 10.85 -6.20 -5.81
N MET A 137 10.03 -5.69 -6.72
CA MET A 137 8.57 -5.86 -6.78
C MET A 137 8.14 -6.63 -8.02
N PRO A 138 6.97 -7.29 -7.97
CA PRO A 138 6.36 -7.86 -9.18
C PRO A 138 6.06 -6.79 -10.22
N MET A 139 6.46 -7.03 -11.46
CA MET A 139 6.37 -6.06 -12.56
C MET A 139 4.93 -5.57 -12.83
N PRO A 140 3.86 -6.42 -12.82
CA PRO A 140 2.50 -5.96 -13.14
C PRO A 140 1.96 -4.93 -12.15
N ILE A 141 2.11 -5.15 -10.84
CA ILE A 141 1.65 -4.18 -9.84
C ILE A 141 2.50 -2.92 -9.84
N TRP A 142 3.82 -3.06 -9.99
CA TRP A 142 4.73 -1.92 -10.08
C TRP A 142 4.36 -1.00 -11.26
N LEU A 143 4.13 -1.55 -12.45
CA LEU A 143 3.68 -0.78 -13.61
C LEU A 143 2.32 -0.14 -13.38
N SER A 144 1.36 -0.86 -12.80
CA SER A 144 0.02 -0.33 -12.51
C SER A 144 0.08 0.89 -11.58
N HIS A 145 0.96 0.86 -10.56
CA HIS A 145 1.19 2.02 -9.70
C HIS A 145 1.80 3.20 -10.46
N ARG A 146 2.82 2.96 -11.30
CA ARG A 146 3.47 4.02 -12.08
C ARG A 146 2.49 4.71 -13.03
N LEU A 147 1.55 3.97 -13.63
CA LEU A 147 0.49 4.56 -14.47
C LEU A 147 -0.42 5.49 -13.66
N MET A 148 -0.79 5.10 -12.45
CA MET A 148 -1.66 5.92 -11.58
C MET A 148 -0.95 7.15 -11.02
N GLU A 149 0.31 7.04 -10.66
CA GLU A 149 1.13 8.20 -10.30
C GLU A 149 1.27 9.18 -11.47
N ARG A 150 1.51 8.67 -12.66
CA ARG A 150 1.63 9.50 -13.88
C ARG A 150 0.33 10.22 -14.19
N GLN A 151 -0.83 9.56 -14.06
CA GLN A 151 -2.15 10.16 -14.24
C GLN A 151 -2.33 11.34 -13.26
N SER A 152 -2.06 11.12 -11.98
CA SER A 152 -2.20 12.16 -10.95
C SER A 152 -1.21 13.30 -11.14
N TYR A 153 0.02 12.99 -11.55
CA TYR A 153 1.03 14.01 -11.86
C TYR A 153 0.58 14.93 -13.00
N LEU A 154 0.14 14.37 -14.14
CA LEU A 154 -0.29 15.15 -15.30
C LEU A 154 -1.56 15.98 -15.05
N ARG A 155 -2.44 15.48 -14.18
CA ARG A 155 -3.59 16.21 -13.71
C ARG A 155 -3.19 17.43 -12.87
N LYS A 156 -2.33 17.22 -11.85
CA LYS A 156 -1.89 18.27 -10.92
C LYS A 156 -0.95 19.28 -11.57
N ASP A 157 -0.13 18.84 -12.52
CA ASP A 157 0.76 19.70 -13.32
C ASP A 157 0.00 20.55 -14.36
N GLY A 158 -1.27 20.26 -14.62
CA GLY A 158 -2.11 20.98 -15.57
C GLY A 158 -1.86 20.68 -17.04
N ARG A 159 -1.04 19.70 -17.38
CA ARG A 159 -0.82 19.26 -18.77
C ARG A 159 -2.04 18.59 -19.39
N LEU A 160 -2.77 17.82 -18.58
CA LEU A 160 -4.05 17.22 -18.96
C LEU A 160 -5.14 17.73 -17.99
N PRO A 161 -5.57 19.01 -18.11
CA PRO A 161 -6.41 19.69 -17.13
C PRO A 161 -7.83 19.11 -17.04
N TRP A 162 -8.25 18.35 -18.04
CA TRP A 162 -9.54 17.66 -18.09
C TRP A 162 -9.57 16.36 -17.29
N LEU A 163 -8.42 15.86 -16.77
CA LEU A 163 -8.37 14.72 -15.89
C LEU A 163 -8.99 15.06 -14.54
N ARG A 164 -9.83 14.16 -14.04
CA ARG A 164 -10.38 14.19 -12.68
C ARG A 164 -9.67 13.17 -11.78
N PRO A 165 -9.85 13.25 -10.43
CA PRO A 165 -9.02 12.49 -9.49
C PRO A 165 -9.15 10.96 -9.58
N ASP A 166 -10.32 10.43 -9.94
CA ASP A 166 -10.57 8.97 -9.93
C ASP A 166 -10.04 8.29 -11.20
N ALA A 167 -9.28 7.23 -11.02
CA ALA A 167 -8.78 6.40 -12.11
C ALA A 167 -8.38 5.00 -11.63
N LYS A 168 -8.37 4.05 -12.58
CA LYS A 168 -7.89 2.68 -12.40
C LYS A 168 -6.98 2.28 -13.55
N ALA A 169 -5.91 1.54 -13.27
CA ALA A 169 -5.08 0.90 -14.28
C ALA A 169 -4.94 -0.59 -14.02
N GLN A 170 -4.85 -1.36 -15.08
CA GLN A 170 -4.61 -2.79 -15.03
C GLN A 170 -3.55 -3.14 -16.09
N VAL A 171 -2.54 -3.90 -15.71
CA VAL A 171 -1.46 -4.33 -16.61
C VAL A 171 -1.40 -5.84 -16.64
N THR A 172 -1.49 -6.41 -17.84
CA THR A 172 -1.33 -7.84 -18.09
C THR A 172 0.01 -8.09 -18.76
N LEU A 173 0.82 -8.93 -18.14
CA LEU A 173 2.10 -9.40 -18.70
C LEU A 173 2.03 -10.85 -19.10
N ARG A 174 2.75 -11.18 -20.16
CA ARG A 174 3.08 -12.54 -20.54
C ARG A 174 4.38 -12.94 -19.85
N TYR A 175 4.33 -14.03 -19.12
CA TYR A 175 5.47 -14.65 -18.46
C TYR A 175 5.97 -15.85 -19.27
N LYS A 176 7.30 -16.02 -19.33
CA LYS A 176 7.96 -17.23 -19.81
C LYS A 176 8.96 -17.70 -18.78
N ASP A 177 8.87 -18.97 -18.40
CA ASP A 177 9.73 -19.57 -17.38
C ASP A 177 9.82 -18.72 -16.09
N HIS A 178 8.66 -18.26 -15.63
CA HIS A 178 8.46 -17.44 -14.44
C HIS A 178 9.11 -16.04 -14.48
N LYS A 179 9.45 -15.52 -15.65
CA LYS A 179 9.98 -14.15 -15.81
C LYS A 179 9.07 -13.32 -16.73
N PRO A 180 8.94 -12.02 -16.47
CA PRO A 180 8.24 -11.10 -17.37
C PRO A 180 8.87 -11.17 -18.78
N HIS A 181 8.04 -11.38 -19.79
CA HIS A 181 8.51 -11.51 -21.17
C HIS A 181 8.04 -10.37 -22.05
N SER A 182 6.76 -10.04 -22.02
CA SER A 182 6.16 -8.94 -22.79
C SER A 182 4.90 -8.42 -22.14
N ILE A 183 4.54 -7.17 -22.45
CA ILE A 183 3.26 -6.58 -22.09
C ILE A 183 2.24 -7.06 -23.14
N ASP A 184 1.10 -7.57 -22.64
CA ASP A 184 0.00 -8.05 -23.48
C ASP A 184 -1.11 -7.00 -23.59
N THR A 185 -1.61 -6.53 -22.44
CA THR A 185 -2.74 -5.60 -22.38
C THR A 185 -2.52 -4.55 -21.29
N VAL A 186 -2.89 -3.31 -21.60
CA VAL A 186 -2.99 -2.22 -20.62
C VAL A 186 -4.41 -1.66 -20.67
N VAL A 187 -5.10 -1.70 -19.53
CA VAL A 187 -6.41 -1.06 -19.32
C VAL A 187 -6.20 0.17 -18.46
N LEU A 188 -6.78 1.31 -18.86
CA LEU A 188 -6.80 2.51 -18.05
C LEU A 188 -8.16 3.19 -18.17
N SER A 189 -8.86 3.31 -17.05
CA SER A 189 -10.11 4.07 -16.94
C SER A 189 -9.85 5.28 -16.07
N THR A 190 -10.11 6.48 -16.59
CA THR A 190 -9.92 7.74 -15.87
C THR A 190 -11.14 8.61 -15.94
N GLN A 191 -11.53 9.17 -14.81
CA GLN A 191 -12.54 10.21 -14.71
C GLN A 191 -12.06 11.48 -15.45
N HIS A 192 -12.99 12.16 -16.11
CA HIS A 192 -12.66 13.31 -16.97
C HIS A 192 -13.78 14.36 -17.00
N ASP A 193 -13.46 15.54 -17.45
CA ASP A 193 -14.44 16.60 -17.69
C ASP A 193 -15.41 16.23 -18.83
N PRO A 194 -16.67 16.69 -18.75
CA PRO A 194 -17.71 16.30 -19.71
C PRO A 194 -17.45 16.78 -21.14
N GLU A 195 -16.67 17.85 -21.31
CA GLU A 195 -16.47 18.53 -22.62
C GLU A 195 -15.36 17.88 -23.47
N VAL A 196 -14.49 17.04 -22.89
CA VAL A 196 -13.41 16.38 -23.65
C VAL A 196 -13.94 15.17 -24.44
N SER A 197 -13.51 15.06 -25.70
CA SER A 197 -13.92 13.94 -26.55
C SER A 197 -13.24 12.62 -26.11
N LEU A 198 -13.93 11.48 -26.34
CA LEU A 198 -13.35 10.16 -26.06
C LEU A 198 -12.11 9.87 -26.92
N GLU A 199 -12.03 10.42 -28.13
CA GLU A 199 -10.87 10.29 -29.00
C GLU A 199 -9.65 10.99 -28.38
N THR A 200 -9.80 12.24 -27.95
CA THR A 200 -8.75 13.00 -27.24
C THR A 200 -8.31 12.29 -25.97
N ILE A 201 -9.25 11.75 -25.18
CA ILE A 201 -8.93 10.98 -23.97
C ILE A 201 -8.07 9.77 -24.32
N ARG A 202 -8.49 8.98 -25.31
CA ARG A 202 -7.77 7.76 -25.70
C ARG A 202 -6.36 8.05 -26.19
N GLU A 203 -6.22 9.01 -27.08
CA GLU A 203 -4.93 9.42 -27.64
C GLU A 203 -4.01 9.94 -26.52
N SER A 204 -4.46 10.92 -25.74
CA SER A 204 -3.65 11.52 -24.66
C SER A 204 -3.26 10.52 -23.58
N VAL A 205 -4.16 9.62 -23.18
CA VAL A 205 -3.87 8.59 -22.18
C VAL A 205 -2.80 7.62 -22.70
N ILE A 206 -2.91 7.20 -23.97
CA ILE A 206 -1.92 6.29 -24.56
C ILE A 206 -0.55 6.97 -24.68
N GLU A 207 -0.50 8.17 -25.22
CA GLU A 207 0.77 8.85 -25.55
C GLU A 207 1.43 9.48 -24.32
N GLU A 208 0.66 10.09 -23.39
CA GLU A 208 1.19 10.88 -22.28
C GLU A 208 1.26 10.10 -20.95
N ILE A 209 0.37 9.10 -20.76
CA ILE A 209 0.33 8.33 -19.52
C ILE A 209 0.96 6.95 -19.71
N ILE A 210 0.47 6.15 -20.69
CA ILE A 210 0.84 4.74 -20.80
C ILE A 210 2.23 4.56 -21.40
N LYS A 211 2.44 4.95 -22.64
CA LYS A 211 3.69 4.71 -23.36
C LYS A 211 4.96 5.15 -22.63
N PRO A 212 4.99 6.33 -21.97
CA PRO A 212 6.19 6.77 -21.26
C PRO A 212 6.57 5.91 -20.05
N MET A 213 5.64 5.13 -19.52
CA MET A 213 5.85 4.27 -18.33
C MET A 213 6.21 2.84 -18.70
N LEU A 214 6.03 2.41 -19.96
CA LEU A 214 6.30 1.03 -20.35
C LEU A 214 7.78 0.78 -20.55
N PRO A 215 8.38 -0.26 -19.92
CA PRO A 215 9.76 -0.69 -20.18
C PRO A 215 9.92 -1.15 -21.63
N LYS A 216 10.87 -0.56 -22.35
CA LYS A 216 11.10 -0.82 -23.79
C LYS A 216 11.38 -2.30 -24.09
N GLU A 217 12.08 -2.98 -23.18
CA GLU A 217 12.43 -4.39 -23.27
C GLU A 217 11.23 -5.34 -23.19
N LEU A 218 10.11 -4.87 -22.64
CA LEU A 218 8.85 -5.64 -22.57
C LEU A 218 7.89 -5.33 -23.72
N ILE A 219 8.21 -4.39 -24.59
CA ILE A 219 7.42 -4.07 -25.78
C ILE A 219 7.86 -5.02 -26.90
N LYS A 220 7.22 -6.21 -26.98
CA LYS A 220 7.52 -7.24 -27.96
C LYS A 220 6.25 -7.60 -28.75
N GLY A 221 5.91 -6.77 -29.73
CA GLY A 221 4.70 -6.90 -30.54
C GLY A 221 3.64 -5.88 -30.17
N ASP A 222 2.42 -6.12 -30.65
CA ASP A 222 1.30 -5.22 -30.43
C ASP A 222 0.75 -5.34 -29.02
N ILE A 223 0.62 -4.20 -28.35
CA ILE A 223 0.00 -4.09 -27.02
C ILE A 223 -1.45 -3.68 -27.21
N LYS A 224 -2.37 -4.37 -26.55
CA LYS A 224 -3.78 -3.99 -26.52
C LYS A 224 -4.01 -2.87 -25.50
N TYR A 225 -4.36 -1.69 -25.98
CA TYR A 225 -4.73 -0.55 -25.14
C TYR A 225 -6.26 -0.45 -25.01
N LEU A 226 -6.77 -0.48 -23.79
CA LEU A 226 -8.19 -0.31 -23.46
C LEU A 226 -8.36 0.91 -22.57
N VAL A 227 -8.65 2.07 -23.20
CA VAL A 227 -8.83 3.33 -22.50
C VAL A 227 -10.32 3.68 -22.46
N ASN A 228 -10.85 3.88 -21.26
CA ASN A 228 -12.28 4.13 -20.99
C ASN A 228 -13.17 3.23 -21.87
N PRO A 229 -13.08 1.90 -21.76
CA PRO A 229 -13.76 0.98 -22.69
C PRO A 229 -15.29 1.07 -22.63
N THR A 230 -15.85 1.52 -21.52
CA THR A 230 -17.29 1.80 -21.37
C THR A 230 -17.71 3.15 -21.93
N GLY A 231 -16.74 3.98 -22.38
CA GLY A 231 -16.98 5.32 -22.90
C GLY A 231 -16.85 6.40 -21.82
N ARG A 232 -17.91 7.19 -21.60
CA ARG A 232 -17.90 8.35 -20.71
C ARG A 232 -17.73 7.96 -19.25
N PHE A 233 -16.78 8.63 -18.56
CA PHE A 233 -16.53 8.47 -17.12
C PHE A 233 -16.41 9.86 -16.45
N VAL A 234 -17.52 10.56 -16.33
CA VAL A 234 -17.62 11.90 -15.71
C VAL A 234 -18.02 11.79 -14.24
N ILE A 235 -18.97 10.91 -13.92
CA ILE A 235 -19.35 10.59 -12.53
C ILE A 235 -18.38 9.55 -12.01
N GLY A 236 -17.63 9.87 -10.96
CA GLY A 236 -16.63 9.02 -10.35
C GLY A 236 -16.28 9.49 -8.94
N GLY A 237 -15.23 8.94 -8.37
CA GLY A 237 -14.86 9.21 -6.98
C GLY A 237 -15.96 8.81 -6.00
N PRO A 238 -16.03 9.40 -4.80
CA PRO A 238 -17.04 9.11 -3.80
C PRO A 238 -18.50 9.31 -4.25
N GLN A 239 -18.72 10.05 -5.34
CA GLN A 239 -20.05 10.16 -5.95
C GLN A 239 -20.43 8.90 -6.75
N GLY A 240 -19.46 8.28 -7.37
CA GLY A 240 -19.67 7.09 -8.20
C GLY A 240 -19.80 5.81 -7.39
N ASP A 241 -19.03 5.71 -6.31
CA ASP A 241 -18.99 4.55 -5.42
C ASP A 241 -18.56 4.94 -4.01
N CYS A 242 -19.07 4.21 -3.01
CA CYS A 242 -18.71 4.42 -1.62
C CYS A 242 -17.28 3.92 -1.35
N GLY A 243 -16.46 4.76 -0.71
CA GLY A 243 -15.11 4.41 -0.28
C GLY A 243 -15.03 4.05 1.19
N LEU A 244 -14.20 3.07 1.50
CA LEU A 244 -13.92 2.64 2.88
C LEU A 244 -12.42 2.36 3.05
N THR A 245 -11.90 2.68 4.23
CA THR A 245 -10.54 2.33 4.63
C THR A 245 -10.32 0.82 4.53
N GLY A 246 -9.18 0.40 3.97
CA GLY A 246 -8.77 -0.99 3.95
C GLY A 246 -9.47 -1.89 2.93
N ARG A 247 -10.09 -1.32 1.88
CA ARG A 247 -10.72 -2.10 0.80
C ARG A 247 -9.85 -2.29 -0.45
N LYS A 248 -8.59 -1.86 -0.41
CA LYS A 248 -7.63 -1.99 -1.52
C LYS A 248 -6.35 -2.73 -1.09
N ILE A 249 -6.49 -3.70 -0.18
CA ILE A 249 -5.35 -4.40 0.46
C ILE A 249 -4.44 -5.13 -0.53
N ILE A 250 -4.95 -5.61 -1.65
CA ILE A 250 -4.17 -6.27 -2.69
C ILE A 250 -3.41 -5.24 -3.53
N VAL A 251 -4.02 -4.08 -3.83
CA VAL A 251 -3.37 -2.93 -4.46
C VAL A 251 -2.27 -2.37 -3.55
N ASP A 252 -2.50 -2.32 -2.25
CA ASP A 252 -1.57 -1.82 -1.24
C ASP A 252 -0.32 -2.71 -1.09
N THR A 253 -0.37 -3.97 -1.53
CA THR A 253 0.67 -4.96 -1.34
C THR A 253 1.29 -5.43 -2.67
N TYR A 254 0.97 -6.63 -3.14
CA TYR A 254 1.71 -7.27 -4.23
C TYR A 254 0.86 -7.56 -5.49
N GLY A 255 -0.36 -6.99 -5.59
CA GLY A 255 -1.20 -7.12 -6.78
C GLY A 255 -1.60 -8.55 -7.13
N GLY A 256 -1.68 -9.43 -6.14
CA GLY A 256 -2.02 -10.85 -6.31
C GLY A 256 -0.82 -11.77 -6.57
N SER A 257 0.40 -11.24 -6.64
CA SER A 257 1.63 -12.05 -6.83
C SER A 257 2.04 -12.83 -5.58
N ALA A 258 1.52 -12.46 -4.42
CA ALA A 258 1.74 -13.13 -3.13
C ALA A 258 0.42 -13.26 -2.37
N PRO A 259 0.30 -14.21 -1.43
CA PRO A 259 -0.79 -14.28 -0.48
C PRO A 259 -0.93 -13.01 0.35
N HIS A 260 -2.11 -12.80 0.94
CA HIS A 260 -2.40 -11.71 1.87
C HIS A 260 -3.07 -12.26 3.14
N GLY A 261 -2.69 -11.72 4.30
CA GLY A 261 -3.23 -12.14 5.59
C GLY A 261 -4.64 -11.59 5.91
N GLY A 262 -5.10 -10.60 5.15
CA GLY A 262 -6.42 -9.98 5.29
C GLY A 262 -6.43 -8.68 6.08
N GLY A 263 -5.37 -8.36 6.85
CA GLY A 263 -5.27 -7.12 7.63
C GLY A 263 -5.01 -5.89 6.75
N ALA A 264 -5.82 -4.85 6.92
CA ALA A 264 -5.59 -3.54 6.30
C ALA A 264 -4.53 -2.74 7.06
N PHE A 265 -3.89 -1.78 6.38
CA PHE A 265 -2.81 -0.97 6.94
C PHE A 265 -3.26 0.43 7.36
N SER A 266 -3.89 1.17 6.44
CA SER A 266 -4.24 2.58 6.64
C SER A 266 -5.09 2.80 7.89
N GLY A 267 -4.80 3.88 8.60
CA GLY A 267 -5.48 4.23 9.86
C GLY A 267 -4.97 3.53 11.12
N LYS A 268 -4.12 2.52 10.98
CA LYS A 268 -3.57 1.75 12.11
C LYS A 268 -2.20 2.26 12.51
N ASP A 269 -1.99 2.57 13.81
CA ASP A 269 -0.69 2.86 14.36
C ASP A 269 0.22 1.60 14.36
N PRO A 270 1.56 1.76 14.46
CA PRO A 270 2.49 0.65 14.31
C PRO A 270 2.46 -0.40 15.44
N SER A 271 1.68 -0.23 16.50
CA SER A 271 1.45 -1.30 17.49
C SER A 271 0.58 -2.42 16.92
N LYS A 272 -0.18 -2.16 15.85
CA LYS A 272 -1.00 -3.15 15.14
C LYS A 272 -0.11 -3.96 14.22
N VAL A 273 0.04 -5.25 14.51
CA VAL A 273 0.89 -6.19 13.76
C VAL A 273 0.44 -6.38 12.31
N ASP A 274 -0.84 -6.18 12.00
CA ASP A 274 -1.34 -6.15 10.63
C ASP A 274 -0.50 -5.25 9.73
N ARG A 275 -0.12 -4.08 10.23
CA ARG A 275 0.69 -3.11 9.51
C ARG A 275 2.19 -3.34 9.75
N SER A 276 2.64 -3.28 10.99
CA SER A 276 4.06 -3.32 11.33
C SER A 276 4.74 -4.62 10.92
N ALA A 277 4.09 -5.78 11.15
CA ALA A 277 4.66 -7.05 10.77
C ALA A 277 4.60 -7.32 9.26
N ALA A 278 3.62 -6.79 8.52
CA ALA A 278 3.63 -6.83 7.06
C ALA A 278 4.80 -6.00 6.49
N TYR A 279 5.11 -4.85 7.08
CA TYR A 279 6.28 -4.04 6.71
C TYR A 279 7.59 -4.78 7.05
N ALA A 280 7.69 -5.39 8.23
CA ALA A 280 8.85 -6.20 8.59
C ALA A 280 9.02 -7.42 7.67
N ALA A 281 7.92 -8.08 7.31
CA ALA A 281 7.94 -9.20 6.38
C ALA A 281 8.45 -8.77 4.98
N ARG A 282 8.03 -7.59 4.49
CA ARG A 282 8.58 -6.99 3.27
C ARG A 282 10.07 -6.72 3.40
N TYR A 283 10.50 -6.10 4.49
CA TYR A 283 11.91 -5.80 4.76
C TYR A 283 12.78 -7.05 4.73
N VAL A 284 12.35 -8.13 5.39
CA VAL A 284 13.06 -9.42 5.38
C VAL A 284 13.14 -10.01 3.99
N ALA A 285 11.99 -10.14 3.28
CA ALA A 285 11.94 -10.72 1.94
C ALA A 285 12.83 -9.94 0.95
N LYS A 286 12.79 -8.59 1.04
CA LYS A 286 13.62 -7.71 0.22
C LYS A 286 15.11 -7.92 0.48
N ASN A 287 15.54 -8.03 1.73
CA ASN A 287 16.94 -8.27 2.08
C ASN A 287 17.44 -9.64 1.62
N ILE A 288 16.62 -10.69 1.66
CA ILE A 288 16.97 -12.01 1.12
C ILE A 288 17.23 -11.95 -0.39
N VAL A 289 16.34 -11.30 -1.14
CA VAL A 289 16.49 -11.16 -2.60
C VAL A 289 17.66 -10.23 -2.94
N ALA A 290 17.80 -9.11 -2.24
CA ALA A 290 18.92 -8.17 -2.41
C ALA A 290 20.29 -8.79 -2.10
N ALA A 291 20.35 -9.73 -1.14
CA ALA A 291 21.55 -10.54 -0.85
C ALA A 291 21.89 -11.50 -1.99
N GLY A 292 20.98 -11.69 -2.96
CA GLY A 292 21.10 -12.64 -4.05
C GLY A 292 20.98 -14.11 -3.60
N LEU A 293 20.35 -14.33 -2.43
CA LEU A 293 20.12 -15.69 -1.89
C LEU A 293 18.94 -16.40 -2.54
N ALA A 294 18.01 -15.65 -3.12
CA ALA A 294 16.92 -16.16 -3.94
C ALA A 294 16.52 -15.11 -4.98
N SER A 295 15.87 -15.52 -6.08
CA SER A 295 15.26 -14.57 -7.03
C SER A 295 13.82 -14.21 -6.67
N ARG A 296 13.17 -15.00 -5.79
CA ARG A 296 11.86 -14.75 -5.20
C ARG A 296 11.86 -15.21 -3.76
N CYS A 297 11.23 -14.45 -2.90
CA CYS A 297 11.10 -14.80 -1.49
C CYS A 297 9.73 -14.38 -0.96
N LEU A 298 9.00 -15.33 -0.41
CA LEU A 298 7.81 -15.13 0.41
C LEU A 298 8.18 -15.37 1.87
N LEU A 299 7.78 -14.47 2.74
CA LEU A 299 7.84 -14.65 4.18
C LEU A 299 6.42 -14.62 4.75
N GLN A 300 6.06 -15.59 5.58
CA GLN A 300 4.87 -15.54 6.43
C GLN A 300 5.29 -15.39 7.89
N ILE A 301 4.61 -14.51 8.62
CA ILE A 301 4.75 -14.35 10.06
C ILE A 301 3.36 -14.44 10.68
N SER A 302 3.21 -15.14 11.83
CA SER A 302 1.95 -15.18 12.56
C SER A 302 2.12 -14.88 14.03
N TYR A 303 1.07 -14.31 14.63
CA TYR A 303 1.03 -13.93 16.05
C TYR A 303 -0.23 -14.44 16.73
N ALA A 304 -0.12 -14.62 18.04
CA ALA A 304 -1.23 -14.78 18.96
C ALA A 304 -1.37 -13.53 19.83
N ILE A 305 -2.59 -13.14 20.16
CA ILE A 305 -2.86 -12.00 21.03
C ILE A 305 -2.14 -12.16 22.38
N GLY A 306 -1.51 -11.11 22.88
CA GLY A 306 -0.78 -11.11 24.15
C GLY A 306 0.57 -11.84 24.13
N VAL A 307 1.01 -12.38 22.98
CA VAL A 307 2.31 -13.08 22.84
C VAL A 307 3.26 -12.24 22.00
N ALA A 308 4.46 -11.98 22.51
CA ALA A 308 5.44 -11.15 21.83
C ALA A 308 6.13 -11.88 20.67
N ARG A 309 6.52 -13.13 20.87
CA ARG A 309 7.22 -13.90 19.83
C ARG A 309 6.24 -14.40 18.78
N PRO A 310 6.60 -14.34 17.48
CA PRO A 310 5.81 -14.98 16.44
C PRO A 310 5.49 -16.44 16.76
N THR A 311 4.27 -16.88 16.50
CA THR A 311 3.86 -18.28 16.63
C THR A 311 4.41 -19.15 15.51
N SER A 312 4.66 -18.56 14.34
CA SER A 312 5.39 -19.18 13.23
C SER A 312 6.07 -18.15 12.35
N VAL A 313 7.18 -18.55 11.75
CA VAL A 313 7.90 -17.83 10.69
C VAL A 313 8.23 -18.86 9.61
N MET A 314 7.85 -18.57 8.38
CA MET A 314 8.11 -19.44 7.22
C MET A 314 8.71 -18.63 6.10
N VAL A 315 9.80 -19.11 5.51
CA VAL A 315 10.39 -18.61 4.26
C VAL A 315 10.09 -19.61 3.14
N GLU A 316 9.68 -19.12 1.99
CA GLU A 316 9.47 -19.91 0.76
C GLU A 316 10.15 -19.19 -0.42
N THR A 317 11.10 -19.84 -1.04
CA THR A 317 11.85 -19.27 -2.19
C THR A 317 11.39 -19.82 -3.55
N TYR A 318 10.37 -20.66 -3.57
CA TYR A 318 9.85 -21.28 -4.81
C TYR A 318 10.91 -22.03 -5.60
N GLY A 319 11.84 -22.67 -4.91
CA GLY A 319 12.96 -23.41 -5.53
C GLY A 319 14.04 -22.51 -6.15
N THR A 320 14.03 -21.20 -5.91
CA THR A 320 15.06 -20.25 -6.41
C THR A 320 16.16 -19.99 -5.38
N GLY A 321 16.04 -20.56 -4.17
CA GLY A 321 16.99 -20.39 -3.07
C GLY A 321 18.36 -20.99 -3.39
N LYS A 322 19.44 -20.30 -3.03
CA LYS A 322 20.81 -20.82 -3.07
C LYS A 322 21.15 -21.70 -1.87
N ILE A 323 20.43 -21.53 -0.79
CA ILE A 323 20.43 -22.37 0.40
C ILE A 323 19.00 -22.80 0.72
N ALA A 324 18.85 -23.84 1.53
CA ALA A 324 17.55 -24.39 1.88
C ALA A 324 16.69 -23.38 2.67
N ASP A 325 15.38 -23.42 2.49
CA ASP A 325 14.43 -22.46 3.08
C ASP A 325 14.41 -22.53 4.63
N ASP A 326 14.67 -23.68 5.22
CA ASP A 326 14.83 -23.84 6.67
C ASP A 326 16.06 -23.11 7.21
N LYS A 327 17.17 -23.10 6.47
CA LYS A 327 18.36 -22.32 6.81
C LYS A 327 18.10 -20.82 6.66
N LEU A 328 17.38 -20.40 5.63
CA LEU A 328 16.95 -19.01 5.49
C LEU A 328 16.06 -18.58 6.66
N THR A 329 15.14 -19.45 7.08
CA THR A 329 14.27 -19.18 8.23
C THR A 329 15.10 -19.03 9.52
N ALA A 330 16.13 -19.85 9.73
CA ALA A 330 17.03 -19.70 10.88
C ALA A 330 17.79 -18.37 10.85
N LEU A 331 18.32 -17.95 9.69
CA LEU A 331 18.99 -16.66 9.53
C LEU A 331 18.04 -15.48 9.77
N VAL A 332 16.79 -15.60 9.35
CA VAL A 332 15.77 -14.56 9.62
C VAL A 332 15.56 -14.41 11.13
N LEU A 333 15.39 -15.51 11.86
CA LEU A 333 15.19 -15.49 13.31
C LEU A 333 16.41 -14.98 14.08
N GLU A 334 17.61 -15.14 13.54
CA GLU A 334 18.86 -14.65 14.12
C GLU A 334 19.07 -13.15 13.92
N HIS A 335 18.74 -12.64 12.73
CA HIS A 335 19.13 -11.28 12.32
C HIS A 335 18.00 -10.24 12.36
N PHE A 336 16.74 -10.66 12.56
CA PHE A 336 15.59 -9.75 12.61
C PHE A 336 14.78 -9.98 13.90
N ASP A 337 14.57 -8.91 14.65
CA ASP A 337 13.66 -8.96 15.80
C ASP A 337 12.21 -8.79 15.32
N LEU A 338 11.49 -9.91 15.27
CA LEU A 338 10.11 -9.95 14.80
C LEU A 338 9.07 -9.84 15.92
N ARG A 339 9.49 -9.49 17.15
CA ARG A 339 8.56 -9.10 18.22
C ARG A 339 7.91 -7.74 17.84
N PRO A 340 6.64 -7.48 18.19
CA PRO A 340 5.95 -6.24 17.79
C PRO A 340 6.75 -4.95 18.10
N LYS A 341 7.25 -4.79 19.33
CA LYS A 341 8.12 -3.64 19.68
C LYS A 341 9.50 -3.68 19.02
N GLY A 342 10.04 -4.89 18.80
CA GLY A 342 11.28 -5.08 18.05
C GLY A 342 11.17 -4.53 16.64
N ILE A 343 10.07 -4.84 15.94
CA ILE A 343 9.75 -4.32 14.61
C ILE A 343 9.65 -2.79 14.62
N VAL A 344 8.87 -2.24 15.55
CA VAL A 344 8.68 -0.78 15.66
C VAL A 344 10.02 -0.07 15.81
N LYS A 345 10.91 -0.60 16.65
CA LYS A 345 12.26 -0.07 16.85
C LYS A 345 13.16 -0.28 15.63
N MET A 346 13.16 -1.49 15.06
CA MET A 346 14.01 -1.86 13.91
C MET A 346 13.72 -0.99 12.69
N LEU A 347 12.44 -0.70 12.44
CA LEU A 347 11.98 0.07 11.28
C LEU A 347 11.68 1.54 11.61
N ASP A 348 11.91 1.99 12.86
CA ASP A 348 11.66 3.37 13.31
C ASP A 348 10.27 3.89 12.90
N LEU A 349 9.23 3.17 13.33
CA LEU A 349 7.86 3.39 12.86
C LEU A 349 7.06 4.44 13.65
N LEU A 350 7.59 5.01 14.74
CA LEU A 350 6.88 6.03 15.56
C LEU A 350 7.00 7.44 14.97
N ARG A 351 6.93 7.55 13.64
CA ARG A 351 7.06 8.81 12.89
C ARG A 351 5.81 9.07 12.05
N PRO A 352 5.48 10.34 11.73
CA PRO A 352 4.36 10.68 10.85
C PRO A 352 4.74 10.47 9.37
N ILE A 353 4.74 9.20 8.91
CA ILE A 353 5.19 8.78 7.58
C ILE A 353 4.09 8.07 6.78
N TYR A 354 2.90 7.93 7.34
CA TYR A 354 1.89 7.00 6.86
C TYR A 354 1.00 7.54 5.74
N LYS A 355 0.66 8.83 5.74
CA LYS A 355 -0.15 9.44 4.67
C LYS A 355 0.42 9.16 3.28
N LYS A 356 1.75 9.18 3.13
CA LYS A 356 2.41 8.91 1.85
C LYS A 356 2.25 7.46 1.38
N THR A 357 2.02 6.51 2.29
CA THR A 357 1.83 5.09 1.95
C THR A 357 0.44 4.81 1.39
N ALA A 358 -0.53 5.65 1.71
CA ALA A 358 -1.94 5.40 1.48
C ALA A 358 -2.39 5.46 0.01
N ALA A 359 -1.50 5.78 -0.93
CA ALA A 359 -1.73 5.72 -2.37
C ALA A 359 -0.49 5.16 -3.06
N TYR A 360 -0.70 4.45 -4.18
CA TYR A 360 0.35 3.90 -5.06
C TYR A 360 1.17 2.74 -4.45
N GLY A 361 0.59 2.02 -3.48
CA GLY A 361 1.18 0.87 -2.80
C GLY A 361 2.09 1.24 -1.63
N HIS A 362 2.14 0.36 -0.65
CA HIS A 362 2.99 0.51 0.54
C HIS A 362 4.42 0.02 0.30
N PHE A 363 4.65 -0.78 -0.75
CA PHE A 363 5.92 -1.44 -1.06
C PHE A 363 6.45 -1.06 -2.44
N GLY A 364 7.76 -1.23 -2.62
CA GLY A 364 8.43 -0.90 -3.87
C GLY A 364 8.58 0.60 -4.10
N ARG A 365 8.79 1.35 -3.03
CA ARG A 365 8.89 2.81 -3.00
C ARG A 365 10.33 3.24 -2.72
N ASP A 366 10.71 4.41 -3.23
CA ASP A 366 12.07 4.95 -3.10
C ASP A 366 12.16 6.12 -2.08
N GLU A 367 11.07 6.42 -1.36
CA GLU A 367 11.06 7.44 -0.31
C GLU A 367 11.97 7.03 0.85
N PRO A 368 12.90 7.89 1.28
CA PRO A 368 13.91 7.56 2.29
C PRO A 368 13.33 7.28 3.68
N GLU A 369 12.14 7.77 3.96
CA GLU A 369 11.43 7.50 5.22
C GLU A 369 10.85 6.09 5.31
N PHE A 370 10.73 5.36 4.19
CA PHE A 370 10.18 4.01 4.16
C PHE A 370 11.26 2.97 4.48
N SER A 371 11.59 2.87 5.76
CA SER A 371 12.69 2.04 6.27
C SER A 371 12.58 0.54 5.92
N TRP A 372 11.35 0.04 5.70
CA TRP A 372 11.12 -1.34 5.26
C TRP A 372 11.55 -1.62 3.81
N GLU A 373 11.90 -0.59 3.06
CA GLU A 373 12.48 -0.72 1.72
C GLU A 373 14.01 -0.71 1.72
N ALA A 374 14.67 -0.58 2.88
CA ALA A 374 16.12 -0.68 2.98
C ALA A 374 16.62 -2.10 2.72
N ALA A 375 17.82 -2.21 2.14
CA ALA A 375 18.51 -3.49 1.89
C ALA A 375 19.82 -3.60 2.70
N ASP A 376 19.88 -2.97 3.87
CA ASP A 376 21.05 -2.80 4.73
C ASP A 376 21.49 -4.11 5.41
N LYS A 377 20.59 -5.11 5.52
CA LYS A 377 20.89 -6.44 6.03
C LYS A 377 21.39 -7.43 4.96
N ALA A 378 21.32 -7.07 3.68
CA ALA A 378 21.67 -7.98 2.59
C ALA A 378 23.11 -8.51 2.69
N GLN A 379 24.08 -7.67 3.05
CA GLN A 379 25.48 -8.08 3.17
C GLN A 379 25.69 -9.05 4.35
N ILE A 380 25.02 -8.82 5.46
CA ILE A 380 25.10 -9.73 6.64
C ILE A 380 24.52 -11.10 6.29
N LEU A 381 23.34 -11.13 5.67
CA LEU A 381 22.72 -12.39 5.25
C LEU A 381 23.59 -13.16 4.26
N LYS A 382 24.22 -12.45 3.30
CA LYS A 382 25.13 -13.07 2.33
C LYS A 382 26.37 -13.66 2.97
N SER A 383 26.87 -13.07 4.06
CA SER A 383 28.09 -13.54 4.74
C SER A 383 27.80 -14.69 5.69
N ALA A 384 26.58 -14.81 6.18
CA ALA A 384 26.15 -15.86 7.11
C ALA A 384 25.56 -17.11 6.40
N SER A 385 25.38 -17.06 5.07
CA SER A 385 24.76 -18.11 4.24
C SER A 385 25.72 -19.18 3.70
#